data_1948c1ca4c64d0a4b26aa26fb5fbc416
#
_entry.id   1948c1ca4c64d0a4b26aa26fb5fbc416
#
_cell.length_a   1.000
_cell.length_b   1.000
_cell.length_c   1.000
_cell.angle_alpha   90.00
_cell.angle_beta   90.00
_cell.angle_gamma   90.00
#
_symmetry.space_group_name_H-M   'P 1'
#
loop_
_entity.id
_entity.type
_entity.pdbx_description
1 polymer ?
#
loop_
_entity_poly.entity_id
_entity_poly.type
_entity_poly.pdbx_seq_one_letter_code
_entity_poly.pdbx_strand_id
1 'polypeptide(L)'
;MVVGGGRAALSLRPLGARLGVTAPALYAHFDNKEAILVAVAEAEFTRLIERFELSICGVELPIDRIKAQSHAYVQHALENPALFEILFVFRPAWSSNLDATELPLASKAFEISAVAVEDAIAAGELGESEPLMASLTIWSAVHGVATLLIARPALGAEFEAALVDSVIDSVVAGLAATRPRPRVRLTKGDY
;
A
#
# COMPACT_ATOMS: atom_id res chain seq x y z
N MET A 1 18.09 -10.17 -17.58
CA MET A 1 18.63 -9.03 -18.39
C MET A 1 18.11 -7.76 -17.75
N VAL A 2 18.95 -7.10 -16.95
CA VAL A 2 18.60 -5.86 -16.23
C VAL A 2 18.63 -4.75 -17.28
N VAL A 3 17.48 -4.25 -17.67
CA VAL A 3 17.40 -3.05 -18.51
C VAL A 3 17.72 -1.87 -17.63
N GLY A 4 18.91 -1.31 -17.80
CA GLY A 4 19.37 -0.11 -17.13
C GLY A 4 18.58 1.11 -17.58
N GLY A 5 17.53 1.44 -16.84
CA GLY A 5 16.82 2.70 -16.89
C GLY A 5 16.99 3.39 -15.54
N GLY A 6 18.20 3.96 -15.33
CA GLY A 6 18.47 4.68 -14.11
C GLY A 6 17.54 5.87 -13.87
N ARG A 7 17.50 6.36 -12.66
CA ARG A 7 16.83 7.52 -12.04
C ARG A 7 16.33 8.69 -12.94
N ALA A 8 16.74 8.75 -14.22
CA ALA A 8 16.34 9.77 -15.20
C ALA A 8 15.03 9.45 -15.95
N ALA A 9 14.49 8.25 -15.86
CA ALA A 9 13.42 7.76 -16.72
C ALA A 9 11.99 7.91 -16.19
N LEU A 10 11.77 8.49 -15.02
CA LEU A 10 10.44 8.93 -14.59
C LEU A 10 10.05 10.17 -15.42
N SER A 11 9.58 9.91 -16.63
CA SER A 11 9.05 10.94 -17.50
C SER A 11 7.68 11.37 -16.99
N LEU A 12 7.46 12.66 -16.79
CA LEU A 12 6.13 13.23 -16.52
C LEU A 12 5.18 13.12 -17.72
N ARG A 13 5.67 12.62 -18.87
CA ARG A 13 4.85 12.45 -20.09
C ARG A 13 3.68 11.48 -19.90
N PRO A 14 3.85 10.28 -19.30
CA PRO A 14 2.72 9.39 -19.02
C PRO A 14 1.71 10.01 -18.05
N LEU A 15 2.19 10.74 -17.05
CA LEU A 15 1.33 11.46 -16.11
C LEU A 15 0.55 12.57 -16.82
N GLY A 16 1.21 13.41 -17.60
CA GLY A 16 0.58 14.46 -18.38
C GLY A 16 -0.44 13.91 -19.38
N ALA A 17 -0.12 12.83 -20.08
CA ALA A 17 -1.03 12.17 -21.02
C ALA A 17 -2.30 11.65 -20.30
N ARG A 18 -2.16 11.13 -19.11
CA ARG A 18 -3.28 10.62 -18.30
C ARG A 18 -4.16 11.73 -17.74
N LEU A 19 -3.57 12.87 -17.40
CA LEU A 19 -4.27 14.07 -16.92
C LEU A 19 -4.78 14.96 -18.06
N GLY A 20 -4.49 14.64 -19.33
CA GLY A 20 -4.86 15.46 -20.47
C GLY A 20 -4.13 16.82 -20.53
N VAL A 21 -2.95 16.92 -19.88
CA VAL A 21 -2.15 18.15 -19.80
C VAL A 21 -0.73 17.94 -20.33
N THR A 22 -0.10 19.02 -20.78
CA THR A 22 1.30 18.98 -21.21
C THR A 22 2.27 19.10 -20.03
N ALA A 23 3.50 18.59 -20.16
CA ALA A 23 4.52 18.75 -19.13
C ALA A 23 4.79 20.24 -18.78
N PRO A 24 4.87 21.19 -19.73
CA PRO A 24 4.96 22.61 -19.41
C PRO A 24 3.78 23.15 -18.59
N ALA A 25 2.56 22.64 -18.82
CA ALA A 25 1.40 23.05 -18.01
C ALA A 25 1.51 22.58 -16.55
N LEU A 26 2.08 21.42 -16.31
CA LEU A 26 2.37 20.95 -14.94
C LEU A 26 3.36 21.88 -14.24
N TYR A 27 4.45 22.26 -14.90
CA TYR A 27 5.45 23.16 -14.34
C TYR A 27 4.96 24.61 -14.16
N ALA A 28 3.83 25.00 -14.73
CA ALA A 28 3.19 26.28 -14.42
C ALA A 28 2.54 26.33 -13.03
N HIS A 29 2.28 25.16 -12.43
CA HIS A 29 1.59 25.03 -11.14
C HIS A 29 2.48 24.41 -10.03
N PHE A 30 3.61 23.83 -10.39
CA PHE A 30 4.50 23.15 -9.45
C PHE A 30 5.95 23.60 -9.68
N ASP A 31 6.64 23.91 -8.62
CA ASP A 31 8.01 24.46 -8.66
C ASP A 31 9.03 23.48 -9.24
N ASN A 32 8.80 22.17 -9.05
CA ASN A 32 9.71 21.13 -9.50
C ASN A 32 8.97 19.79 -9.66
N LYS A 33 9.71 18.79 -10.14
CA LYS A 33 9.19 17.45 -10.36
C LYS A 33 8.78 16.76 -9.05
N GLU A 34 9.51 17.00 -7.99
CA GLU A 34 9.25 16.45 -6.66
C GLU A 34 7.88 16.93 -6.15
N ALA A 35 7.57 18.21 -6.28
CA ALA A 35 6.28 18.77 -5.89
C ALA A 35 5.11 18.12 -6.65
N ILE A 36 5.29 17.83 -7.95
CA ILE A 36 4.30 17.10 -8.74
C ILE A 36 4.12 15.68 -8.19
N LEU A 37 5.20 14.97 -7.90
CA LEU A 37 5.14 13.59 -7.39
C LEU A 37 4.52 13.51 -6.01
N VAL A 38 4.81 14.45 -5.11
CA VAL A 38 4.16 14.56 -3.80
C VAL A 38 2.66 14.78 -3.97
N ALA A 39 2.25 15.74 -4.80
CA ALA A 39 0.82 15.99 -5.04
C ALA A 39 0.08 14.78 -5.63
N VAL A 40 0.74 14.04 -6.51
CA VAL A 40 0.18 12.78 -7.05
C VAL A 40 0.08 11.72 -5.97
N ALA A 41 1.11 11.58 -5.13
CA ALA A 41 1.10 10.63 -4.02
C ALA A 41 -0.04 10.95 -3.03
N GLU A 42 -0.19 12.18 -2.61
CA GLU A 42 -1.25 12.63 -1.72
C GLU A 42 -2.65 12.36 -2.31
N ALA A 43 -2.85 12.63 -3.60
CA ALA A 43 -4.10 12.34 -4.28
C ALA A 43 -4.42 10.83 -4.32
N GLU A 44 -3.42 9.98 -4.55
CA GLU A 44 -3.62 8.52 -4.57
C GLU A 44 -3.84 7.95 -3.16
N PHE A 45 -3.14 8.45 -2.14
CA PHE A 45 -3.42 8.05 -0.76
C PHE A 45 -4.81 8.49 -0.30
N THR A 46 -5.30 9.66 -0.73
CA THR A 46 -6.69 10.08 -0.48
C THR A 46 -7.68 9.06 -1.04
N ARG A 47 -7.51 8.65 -2.30
CA ARG A 47 -8.37 7.63 -2.94
C ARG A 47 -8.28 6.27 -2.26
N LEU A 48 -7.09 5.87 -1.81
CA LEU A 48 -6.90 4.62 -1.07
C LEU A 48 -7.61 4.66 0.27
N ILE A 49 -7.53 5.77 1.00
CA ILE A 49 -8.23 5.99 2.27
C ILE A 49 -9.75 5.89 2.05
N GLU A 50 -10.30 6.63 1.08
CA GLU A 50 -11.73 6.56 0.75
C GLU A 50 -12.16 5.12 0.42
N ARG A 51 -11.34 4.39 -0.32
CA ARG A 51 -11.60 2.98 -0.65
C ARG A 51 -11.57 2.07 0.58
N PHE A 52 -10.66 2.29 1.51
CA PHE A 52 -10.63 1.55 2.78
C PHE A 52 -11.90 1.82 3.60
N GLU A 53 -12.28 3.07 3.76
CA GLU A 53 -13.49 3.45 4.49
C GLU A 53 -14.75 2.82 3.87
N LEU A 54 -14.86 2.86 2.55
CA LEU A 54 -15.99 2.23 1.83
C LEU A 54 -15.99 0.71 1.97
N SER A 55 -14.83 0.06 1.93
CA SER A 55 -14.71 -1.40 1.99
C SER A 55 -15.15 -1.99 3.33
N ILE A 56 -15.06 -1.24 4.40
CA ILE A 56 -15.45 -1.68 5.75
C ILE A 56 -16.85 -1.21 6.18
N CYS A 57 -17.55 -0.46 5.32
CA CYS A 57 -18.88 0.04 5.64
C CYS A 57 -19.85 -1.14 5.86
N GLY A 58 -20.44 -1.22 7.06
CA GLY A 58 -21.33 -2.31 7.45
C GLY A 58 -20.65 -3.64 7.78
N VAL A 59 -19.32 -3.68 7.81
CA VAL A 59 -18.55 -4.87 8.23
C VAL A 59 -18.34 -4.83 9.74
N GLU A 60 -18.92 -5.80 10.45
CA GLU A 60 -18.91 -5.81 11.92
C GLU A 60 -17.62 -6.38 12.50
N LEU A 61 -17.18 -7.55 12.03
CA LEU A 61 -16.02 -8.26 12.58
C LEU A 61 -14.69 -7.60 12.17
N PRO A 62 -13.80 -7.32 13.12
CA PRO A 62 -12.48 -6.74 12.82
C PRO A 62 -11.67 -7.56 11.81
N ILE A 63 -11.70 -8.88 11.89
CA ILE A 63 -10.99 -9.77 10.96
C ILE A 63 -11.50 -9.62 9.52
N ASP A 64 -12.81 -9.42 9.35
CA ASP A 64 -13.41 -9.21 8.03
C ASP A 64 -13.08 -7.81 7.49
N ARG A 65 -12.93 -6.81 8.36
CA ARG A 65 -12.42 -5.48 7.98
C ARG A 65 -11.00 -5.55 7.44
N ILE A 66 -10.12 -6.34 8.08
CA ILE A 66 -8.75 -6.58 7.60
C ILE A 66 -8.78 -7.18 6.19
N LYS A 67 -9.61 -8.20 5.96
CA LYS A 67 -9.74 -8.83 4.65
C LYS A 67 -10.29 -7.86 3.61
N ALA A 68 -11.35 -7.11 3.93
CA ALA A 68 -11.95 -6.13 3.03
C ALA A 68 -10.96 -5.03 2.62
N GLN A 69 -10.22 -4.47 3.56
CA GLN A 69 -9.17 -3.48 3.28
C GLN A 69 -8.02 -4.07 2.46
N SER A 70 -7.64 -5.32 2.72
CA SER A 70 -6.61 -6.04 1.96
C SER A 70 -7.01 -6.20 0.49
N HIS A 71 -8.24 -6.63 0.22
CA HIS A 71 -8.79 -6.69 -1.14
C HIS A 71 -8.85 -5.31 -1.80
N ALA A 72 -9.32 -4.31 -1.07
CA ALA A 72 -9.41 -2.93 -1.55
C ALA A 72 -8.03 -2.38 -1.95
N TYR A 73 -6.99 -2.69 -1.18
CA TYR A 73 -5.60 -2.34 -1.49
C TYR A 73 -5.11 -2.97 -2.80
N VAL A 74 -5.28 -4.29 -2.94
CA VAL A 74 -4.84 -4.99 -4.17
C VAL A 74 -5.58 -4.46 -5.38
N GLN A 75 -6.89 -4.29 -5.28
CA GLN A 75 -7.70 -3.75 -6.36
C GLN A 75 -7.26 -2.33 -6.74
N HIS A 76 -6.99 -1.45 -5.77
CA HIS A 76 -6.47 -0.11 -6.02
C HIS A 76 -5.14 -0.15 -6.79
N ALA A 77 -4.24 -1.04 -6.40
CA ALA A 77 -2.95 -1.23 -7.07
C ALA A 77 -3.10 -1.70 -8.53
N LEU A 78 -4.00 -2.66 -8.79
CA LEU A 78 -4.23 -3.21 -10.12
C LEU A 78 -4.95 -2.24 -11.06
N GLU A 79 -5.79 -1.35 -10.54
CA GLU A 79 -6.45 -0.30 -11.32
C GLU A 79 -5.46 0.79 -11.77
N ASN A 80 -4.40 1.03 -11.01
CA ASN A 80 -3.43 2.09 -11.25
C ASN A 80 -1.97 1.62 -11.12
N PRO A 81 -1.55 0.60 -11.91
CA PRO A 81 -0.25 -0.04 -11.73
C PRO A 81 0.93 0.93 -11.87
N ALA A 82 0.87 1.88 -12.81
CA ALA A 82 1.94 2.86 -13.01
C ALA A 82 2.10 3.82 -11.82
N LEU A 83 0.99 4.18 -11.15
CA LEU A 83 1.05 5.02 -9.95
C LEU A 83 1.54 4.21 -8.76
N PHE A 84 1.09 2.96 -8.62
CA PHE A 84 1.58 2.04 -7.60
C PHE A 84 3.10 1.84 -7.70
N GLU A 85 3.64 1.62 -8.90
CA GLU A 85 5.08 1.52 -9.11
C GLU A 85 5.82 2.80 -8.70
N ILE A 86 5.29 3.97 -9.05
CA ILE A 86 5.88 5.26 -8.65
C ILE A 86 5.93 5.41 -7.13
N LEU A 87 4.86 5.07 -6.44
CA LEU A 87 4.74 5.27 -4.99
C LEU A 87 5.57 4.27 -4.18
N PHE A 88 5.60 3.00 -4.59
CA PHE A 88 6.06 1.91 -3.74
C PHE A 88 7.30 1.18 -4.27
N VAL A 89 7.48 1.08 -5.58
CA VAL A 89 8.58 0.31 -6.18
C VAL A 89 9.76 1.22 -6.52
N PHE A 90 9.48 2.36 -7.15
CA PHE A 90 10.51 3.35 -7.44
C PHE A 90 10.57 4.38 -6.32
N ARG A 91 11.21 4.04 -5.22
CA ARG A 91 11.54 5.05 -4.20
C ARG A 91 12.40 6.14 -4.85
N PRO A 92 11.87 7.32 -5.17
CA PRO A 92 12.70 8.41 -5.66
C PRO A 92 13.72 8.78 -4.58
N ALA A 93 14.88 9.32 -4.97
CA ALA A 93 15.93 9.67 -4.00
C ALA A 93 15.47 10.68 -2.93
N TRP A 94 14.44 11.48 -3.24
CA TRP A 94 13.81 12.41 -2.31
C TRP A 94 12.97 11.69 -1.25
N SER A 95 12.37 10.52 -1.56
CA SER A 95 11.56 9.78 -0.59
C SER A 95 12.39 9.15 0.54
N SER A 96 13.71 9.03 0.40
CA SER A 96 14.58 8.57 1.48
C SER A 96 14.80 9.64 2.56
N ASN A 97 14.46 10.89 2.26
CA ASN A 97 14.54 12.02 3.20
C ASN A 97 13.15 12.48 3.67
N LEU A 98 12.07 11.90 3.10
CA LEU A 98 10.71 12.17 3.56
C LEU A 98 10.47 11.42 4.87
N ASP A 99 10.15 12.15 5.91
CA ASP A 99 9.59 11.59 7.14
C ASP A 99 8.05 11.51 7.07
N ALA A 100 7.43 10.96 8.10
CA ALA A 100 5.97 10.83 8.18
C ALA A 100 5.24 12.20 8.11
N THR A 101 5.94 13.31 8.28
CA THR A 101 5.37 14.65 8.23
C THR A 101 5.25 15.17 6.79
N GLU A 102 6.01 14.60 5.86
CA GLU A 102 6.01 15.04 4.46
C GLU A 102 5.01 14.24 3.57
N LEU A 103 4.57 13.06 4.03
CA LEU A 103 3.49 12.28 3.42
C LEU A 103 2.45 11.85 4.46
N PRO A 104 1.71 12.78 5.06
CA PRO A 104 0.79 12.49 6.16
C PRO A 104 -0.34 11.53 5.75
N LEU A 105 -0.78 11.55 4.50
CA LEU A 105 -1.82 10.64 4.03
C LEU A 105 -1.33 9.19 3.85
N ALA A 106 -0.04 8.97 3.56
CA ALA A 106 0.53 7.62 3.57
C ALA A 106 0.50 7.02 4.97
N SER A 107 0.93 7.79 5.98
CA SER A 107 0.85 7.39 7.39
C SER A 107 -0.60 7.13 7.81
N LYS A 108 -1.53 8.02 7.44
CA LYS A 108 -2.96 7.87 7.75
C LYS A 108 -3.57 6.61 7.10
N ALA A 109 -3.22 6.30 5.87
CA ALA A 109 -3.69 5.07 5.21
C ALA A 109 -3.24 3.81 5.96
N PHE A 110 -1.98 3.81 6.44
CA PHE A 110 -1.45 2.72 7.26
C PHE A 110 -2.15 2.65 8.63
N GLU A 111 -2.36 3.78 9.31
CA GLU A 111 -3.05 3.85 10.61
C GLU A 111 -4.47 3.30 10.52
N ILE A 112 -5.25 3.63 9.48
CA ILE A 112 -6.61 3.12 9.27
C ILE A 112 -6.60 1.58 9.19
N SER A 113 -5.64 0.99 8.50
CA SER A 113 -5.50 -0.47 8.42
C SER A 113 -5.03 -1.07 9.75
N ALA A 114 -4.14 -0.39 10.48
CA ALA A 114 -3.62 -0.83 11.77
C ALA A 114 -4.72 -0.89 12.85
N VAL A 115 -5.68 0.03 12.84
CA VAL A 115 -6.82 0.02 13.77
C VAL A 115 -7.63 -1.27 13.65
N ALA A 116 -7.90 -1.76 12.44
CA ALA A 116 -8.61 -3.02 12.27
C ALA A 116 -7.83 -4.23 12.84
N VAL A 117 -6.50 -4.18 12.77
CA VAL A 117 -5.62 -5.21 13.35
C VAL A 117 -5.63 -5.14 14.88
N GLU A 118 -5.55 -3.94 15.46
CA GLU A 118 -5.64 -3.72 16.91
C GLU A 118 -6.97 -4.23 17.45
N ASP A 119 -8.07 -3.88 16.77
CA ASP A 119 -9.42 -4.35 17.11
C ASP A 119 -9.53 -5.88 17.05
N ALA A 120 -8.96 -6.52 16.04
CA ALA A 120 -8.97 -7.98 15.88
C ALA A 120 -8.15 -8.69 16.96
N ILE A 121 -7.01 -8.13 17.37
CA ILE A 121 -6.22 -8.63 18.50
C ILE A 121 -7.01 -8.48 19.80
N ALA A 122 -7.62 -7.31 20.03
CA ALA A 122 -8.42 -7.03 21.22
C ALA A 122 -9.65 -7.93 21.32
N ALA A 123 -10.27 -8.27 20.19
CA ALA A 123 -11.41 -9.19 20.08
C ALA A 123 -11.02 -10.68 20.22
N GLY A 124 -9.70 -11.00 20.21
CA GLY A 124 -9.21 -12.38 20.22
C GLY A 124 -9.38 -13.11 18.88
N GLU A 125 -9.67 -12.39 17.81
CA GLU A 125 -9.77 -12.95 16.43
C GLU A 125 -8.39 -13.17 15.82
N LEU A 126 -7.40 -12.36 16.19
CA LEU A 126 -5.98 -12.59 15.95
C LEU A 126 -5.29 -13.02 17.26
N GLY A 127 -4.23 -13.81 17.13
CA GLY A 127 -3.41 -14.21 18.26
C GLY A 127 -2.66 -13.04 18.89
N GLU A 128 -2.20 -13.21 20.14
CA GLU A 128 -1.39 -12.21 20.84
C GLU A 128 -0.12 -11.90 20.03
N SER A 129 -0.06 -10.70 19.47
CA SER A 129 1.08 -10.20 18.71
C SER A 129 1.23 -8.69 18.94
N GLU A 130 2.42 -8.18 18.62
CA GLU A 130 2.63 -6.74 18.62
C GLU A 130 1.87 -6.16 17.40
N PRO A 131 0.94 -5.17 17.61
CA PRO A 131 0.04 -4.70 16.54
C PRO A 131 0.74 -4.19 15.29
N LEU A 132 1.83 -3.43 15.44
CA LEU A 132 2.62 -2.93 14.33
C LEU A 132 3.23 -4.08 13.52
N MET A 133 3.76 -5.12 14.19
CA MET A 133 4.34 -6.28 13.51
C MET A 133 3.27 -7.07 12.74
N ALA A 134 2.08 -7.23 13.31
CA ALA A 134 0.96 -7.89 12.64
C ALA A 134 0.50 -7.08 11.41
N SER A 135 0.36 -5.75 11.56
CA SER A 135 -0.01 -4.85 10.46
C SER A 135 1.01 -4.88 9.33
N LEU A 136 2.31 -4.81 9.64
CA LEU A 136 3.38 -4.90 8.65
C LEU A 136 3.43 -6.28 7.97
N THR A 137 3.11 -7.36 8.69
CA THR A 137 3.05 -8.71 8.13
C THR A 137 1.92 -8.81 7.10
N ILE A 138 0.73 -8.32 7.41
CA ILE A 138 -0.41 -8.27 6.49
C ILE A 138 -0.06 -7.39 5.29
N TRP A 139 0.43 -6.18 5.53
CA TRP A 139 0.79 -5.25 4.46
C TRP A 139 1.85 -5.85 3.53
N SER A 140 2.89 -6.50 4.05
CA SER A 140 3.92 -7.14 3.24
C SER A 140 3.36 -8.23 2.32
N ALA A 141 2.43 -9.05 2.81
CA ALA A 141 1.79 -10.10 2.02
C ALA A 141 0.91 -9.51 0.90
N VAL A 142 0.07 -8.54 1.24
CA VAL A 142 -0.86 -7.87 0.33
C VAL A 142 -0.10 -7.05 -0.72
N HIS A 143 0.94 -6.33 -0.31
CA HIS A 143 1.82 -5.59 -1.21
C HIS A 143 2.59 -6.53 -2.15
N GLY A 144 3.03 -7.67 -1.63
CA GLY A 144 3.73 -8.68 -2.42
C GLY A 144 2.86 -9.26 -3.53
N VAL A 145 1.63 -9.64 -3.25
CA VAL A 145 0.71 -10.18 -4.26
C VAL A 145 0.33 -9.10 -5.27
N ALA A 146 0.08 -7.85 -4.85
CA ALA A 146 -0.19 -6.74 -5.75
C ALA A 146 0.97 -6.50 -6.73
N THR A 147 2.20 -6.44 -6.21
CA THR A 147 3.42 -6.29 -7.03
C THR A 147 3.60 -7.43 -8.03
N LEU A 148 3.34 -8.67 -7.60
CA LEU A 148 3.44 -9.84 -8.46
C LEU A 148 2.44 -9.77 -9.62
N LEU A 149 1.19 -9.42 -9.34
CA LEU A 149 0.13 -9.33 -10.33
C LEU A 149 0.37 -8.19 -11.34
N ILE A 150 0.87 -7.04 -10.87
CA ILE A 150 1.29 -5.93 -11.74
C ILE A 150 2.41 -6.36 -12.69
N ALA A 151 3.39 -7.14 -12.18
CA ALA A 151 4.52 -7.60 -12.98
C ALA A 151 4.16 -8.73 -13.96
N ARG A 152 3.07 -9.44 -13.75
CA ARG A 152 2.66 -10.61 -14.54
C ARG A 152 1.15 -10.62 -14.84
N PRO A 153 0.65 -9.70 -15.69
CA PRO A 153 -0.79 -9.52 -15.93
C PRO A 153 -1.46 -10.64 -16.76
N ALA A 154 -0.80 -11.75 -17.02
CA ALA A 154 -1.28 -12.80 -17.94
C ALA A 154 -1.71 -14.11 -17.23
N LEU A 155 -2.02 -14.07 -15.94
CA LEU A 155 -2.40 -15.29 -15.19
C LEU A 155 -3.88 -15.68 -15.38
N GLY A 156 -4.72 -14.77 -15.87
CA GLY A 156 -6.17 -14.93 -15.99
C GLY A 156 -6.91 -14.50 -14.72
N ALA A 157 -8.03 -13.77 -14.90
CA ALA A 157 -8.73 -13.08 -13.82
C ALA A 157 -9.19 -14.01 -12.67
N GLU A 158 -9.64 -15.22 -12.99
CA GLU A 158 -10.07 -16.19 -11.98
C GLU A 158 -8.90 -16.66 -11.10
N PHE A 159 -7.74 -16.94 -11.72
CA PHE A 159 -6.54 -17.32 -10.97
C PHE A 159 -6.00 -16.17 -10.13
N GLU A 160 -6.02 -14.95 -10.67
CA GLU A 160 -5.58 -13.74 -9.96
C GLU A 160 -6.43 -13.50 -8.72
N ALA A 161 -7.77 -13.61 -8.83
CA ALA A 161 -8.67 -13.50 -7.70
C ALA A 161 -8.40 -14.58 -6.64
N ALA A 162 -8.30 -15.86 -7.05
CA ALA A 162 -8.01 -16.96 -6.15
C ALA A 162 -6.65 -16.82 -5.45
N LEU A 163 -5.63 -16.28 -6.13
CA LEU A 163 -4.32 -16.02 -5.54
C LEU A 163 -4.42 -14.93 -4.46
N VAL A 164 -5.15 -13.84 -4.72
CA VAL A 164 -5.36 -12.77 -3.73
C VAL A 164 -6.07 -13.32 -2.50
N ASP A 165 -7.16 -14.05 -2.67
CA ASP A 165 -7.91 -14.69 -1.57
C ASP A 165 -6.99 -15.62 -0.76
N SER A 166 -6.23 -16.47 -1.44
CA SER A 166 -5.31 -17.42 -0.80
C SER A 166 -4.23 -16.72 0.03
N VAL A 167 -3.66 -15.60 -0.45
CA VAL A 167 -2.63 -14.86 0.28
C VAL A 167 -3.23 -14.19 1.51
N ILE A 168 -4.39 -13.52 1.36
CA ILE A 168 -5.07 -12.84 2.46
C ILE A 168 -5.49 -13.84 3.54
N ASP A 169 -6.16 -14.93 3.15
CA ASP A 169 -6.60 -15.95 4.10
C ASP A 169 -5.42 -16.63 4.80
N SER A 170 -4.32 -16.91 4.09
CA SER A 170 -3.14 -17.53 4.69
C SER A 170 -2.47 -16.62 5.71
N VAL A 171 -2.30 -15.33 5.43
CA VAL A 171 -1.66 -14.40 6.38
C VAL A 171 -2.53 -14.18 7.61
N VAL A 172 -3.85 -14.01 7.43
CA VAL A 172 -4.80 -13.82 8.53
C VAL A 172 -4.88 -15.09 9.39
N ALA A 173 -5.00 -16.27 8.80
CA ALA A 173 -5.01 -17.54 9.53
C ALA A 173 -3.69 -17.77 10.28
N GLY A 174 -2.56 -17.43 9.68
CA GLY A 174 -1.25 -17.50 10.32
C GLY A 174 -1.15 -16.62 11.56
N LEU A 175 -1.67 -15.41 11.49
CA LEU A 175 -1.71 -14.48 12.64
C LEU A 175 -2.72 -14.91 13.70
N ALA A 176 -3.87 -15.47 13.33
CA ALA A 176 -4.85 -16.02 14.26
C ALA A 176 -4.30 -17.23 15.05
N ALA A 177 -3.44 -18.05 14.42
CA ALA A 177 -2.80 -19.20 15.06
C ALA A 177 -1.54 -18.85 15.88
N THR A 178 -1.12 -17.57 15.89
CA THR A 178 0.15 -17.17 16.51
C THR A 178 0.10 -17.29 18.03
N ARG A 179 0.99 -18.08 18.62
CA ARG A 179 1.27 -18.06 20.06
C ARG A 179 2.16 -16.87 20.40
N PRO A 180 2.12 -16.35 21.66
CA PRO A 180 2.95 -15.23 22.07
C PRO A 180 4.42 -15.46 21.70
N ARG A 181 5.00 -14.59 20.89
CA ARG A 181 6.44 -14.59 20.59
C ARG A 181 7.13 -13.59 21.50
N PRO A 182 8.41 -13.83 21.89
CA PRO A 182 9.18 -12.87 22.66
C PRO A 182 9.20 -11.52 21.93
N ARG A 183 8.92 -10.43 22.67
CA ARG A 183 8.87 -9.06 22.13
C ARG A 183 10.24 -8.67 21.57
N VAL A 184 10.34 -8.45 20.29
CA VAL A 184 11.48 -7.75 19.68
C VAL A 184 11.27 -6.26 19.98
N ARG A 185 12.08 -5.69 20.88
CA ARG A 185 12.12 -4.23 21.07
C ARG A 185 12.93 -3.64 19.92
N LEU A 186 12.24 -2.98 18.99
CA LEU A 186 12.91 -2.08 18.06
C LEU A 186 13.34 -0.84 18.87
N THR A 187 14.62 -0.53 18.85
CA THR A 187 15.15 0.68 19.49
C THR A 187 15.10 1.85 18.50
N LYS A 188 15.01 3.06 19.05
CA LYS A 188 14.87 4.32 18.30
C LYS A 188 16.15 4.64 17.49
N GLY A 189 16.54 3.80 16.58
CA GLY A 189 17.75 3.88 15.76
C GLY A 189 17.79 2.81 14.67
N ASP A 190 16.77 1.97 14.60
CA ASP A 190 16.69 0.86 13.65
C ASP A 190 15.87 1.23 12.38
N TYR A 191 15.60 2.54 12.15
CA TYR A 191 14.89 3.07 10.96
C TYR A 191 15.80 3.96 10.11
#